data_77f8af7744f85688fef96dad5185ca75
#
_entry.id   77f8af7744f85688fef96dad5185ca75
#
_cell.length_a   1.000
_cell.length_b   1.000
_cell.length_c   1.000
_cell.angle_alpha   90.00
_cell.angle_beta   90.00
_cell.angle_gamma   90.00
#
_symmetry.space_group_name_H-M   'P 1'
#
loop_
_entity.id
_entity.type
_entity.pdbx_description
1 polymer ?
#
loop_
_entity_poly.entity_id
_entity_poly.type
_entity_poly.pdbx_seq_one_letter_code
_entity_poly.pdbx_strand_id
1 'polypeptide(L)'
;MSREIIDGAPVYKEGYVAFATGRSQGNAVIAVKDGAILWSWHIWYPEAEVAGLNSKTGYEVMNMNLGAMHNTPGDVGSYGLLYQWGRKDPFPAAPTLTGTTATVGAPIYDGDNNEIKITNSSQSSTADNNLAFAIANPTVCLSNYAQFNTSRDWLQADMSNDALWGNPKGAERNETNDFLNKGAKSFYDPCPVGWR
;
A
#
# COMPACT_ATOMS: atom_id res chain seq x y z
N MET A 1 11.91 14.75 18.55
CA MET A 1 12.59 13.44 18.51
C MET A 1 12.35 12.85 17.14
N SER A 2 13.40 12.44 16.42
CA SER A 2 13.24 11.69 15.18
C SER A 2 12.60 10.35 15.49
N ARG A 3 11.59 9.95 14.71
CA ARG A 3 11.02 8.60 14.81
C ARG A 3 12.00 7.62 14.16
N GLU A 4 12.34 6.58 14.88
CA GLU A 4 13.23 5.52 14.43
C GLU A 4 12.40 4.25 14.27
N ILE A 5 11.81 4.07 13.08
CA ILE A 5 10.99 2.90 12.75
C ILE A 5 11.88 1.76 12.26
N ILE A 6 12.91 2.10 11.49
CA ILE A 6 13.93 1.17 11.00
C ILE A 6 15.24 1.48 11.74
N ASP A 7 15.85 0.45 12.34
CA ASP A 7 17.13 0.55 13.02
C ASP A 7 18.26 0.16 12.05
N GLY A 8 19.09 1.14 11.71
CA GLY A 8 20.15 1.00 10.73
C GLY A 8 19.65 0.83 9.29
N ALA A 9 20.59 0.67 8.37
CA ALA A 9 20.27 0.50 6.95
C ALA A 9 19.79 -0.93 6.66
N PRO A 10 18.69 -1.12 5.91
CA PRO A 10 18.31 -2.43 5.40
C PRO A 10 19.40 -3.05 4.53
N VAL A 11 19.63 -4.34 4.66
CA VAL A 11 20.68 -5.08 3.95
C VAL A 11 20.06 -6.09 3.00
N TYR A 12 20.49 -6.04 1.73
CA TYR A 12 20.15 -7.08 0.76
C TYR A 12 21.24 -8.18 0.80
N LYS A 13 20.80 -9.41 1.05
CA LYS A 13 21.69 -10.58 1.08
C LYS A 13 20.96 -11.83 0.59
N GLU A 14 21.56 -12.54 -0.37
CA GLU A 14 21.09 -13.85 -0.84
C GLU A 14 19.60 -13.89 -1.24
N GLY A 15 19.11 -12.83 -1.90
CA GLY A 15 17.72 -12.75 -2.33
C GLY A 15 16.73 -12.25 -1.26
N TYR A 16 17.21 -11.90 -0.07
CA TYR A 16 16.41 -11.39 1.04
C TYR A 16 16.77 -9.94 1.37
N VAL A 17 15.80 -9.20 1.85
CA VAL A 17 16.03 -7.91 2.50
C VAL A 17 15.87 -8.11 3.99
N ALA A 18 16.94 -7.91 4.73
CA ALA A 18 16.96 -7.95 6.19
C ALA A 18 16.97 -6.52 6.74
N PHE A 19 16.18 -6.28 7.75
CA PHE A 19 16.16 -5.02 8.49
C PHE A 19 15.82 -5.30 9.96
N ALA A 20 16.14 -4.35 10.83
CA ALA A 20 15.71 -4.37 12.21
C ALA A 20 14.65 -3.27 12.44
N THR A 21 13.67 -3.54 13.30
CA THR A 21 12.73 -2.52 13.76
C THR A 21 13.42 -1.62 14.79
N GLY A 22 13.17 -0.34 14.66
CA GLY A 22 13.66 0.67 15.59
C GLY A 22 12.83 0.75 16.87
N ARG A 23 13.00 1.86 17.57
CA ARG A 23 12.36 2.10 18.89
C ARG A 23 10.96 2.67 18.78
N SER A 24 10.56 3.10 17.59
CA SER A 24 9.26 3.73 17.35
C SER A 24 8.40 2.84 16.47
N GLN A 25 7.14 2.69 16.84
CA GLN A 25 6.11 2.12 15.97
C GLN A 25 5.76 3.10 14.86
N GLY A 26 5.31 2.58 13.73
CA GLY A 26 4.94 3.39 12.58
C GLY A 26 4.87 2.64 11.28
N ASN A 27 4.87 3.41 10.21
CA ASN A 27 4.88 2.91 8.84
C ASN A 27 6.15 3.38 8.13
N ALA A 28 6.83 2.46 7.46
CA ALA A 28 7.99 2.78 6.64
C ALA A 28 7.89 2.10 5.27
N VAL A 29 8.53 2.69 4.28
CA VAL A 29 8.73 2.05 2.96
C VAL A 29 10.23 1.91 2.75
N ILE A 30 10.69 0.67 2.58
CA ILE A 30 12.06 0.35 2.21
C ILE A 30 12.11 -0.14 0.76
N ALA A 31 13.22 0.03 0.08
CA ALA A 31 13.34 -0.32 -1.33
C ALA A 31 14.71 -0.91 -1.67
N VAL A 32 14.72 -1.84 -2.63
CA VAL A 32 15.93 -2.28 -3.32
C VAL A 32 16.09 -1.48 -4.61
N LYS A 33 17.32 -1.07 -4.89
CA LYS A 33 17.67 -0.21 -6.04
C LYS A 33 18.84 -0.78 -6.83
N ASP A 34 18.77 -0.58 -8.15
CA ASP A 34 19.90 -0.67 -9.06
C ASP A 34 19.77 0.48 -10.06
N GLY A 35 20.32 1.66 -9.67
CA GLY A 35 20.00 2.94 -10.30
C GLY A 35 18.58 3.40 -10.00
N ALA A 36 17.57 2.68 -10.51
CA ALA A 36 16.16 2.89 -10.19
C ALA A 36 15.68 1.96 -9.06
N ILE A 37 14.52 2.26 -8.48
CA ILE A 37 13.86 1.34 -7.56
C ILE A 37 13.36 0.12 -8.35
N LEU A 38 13.82 -1.06 -7.96
CA LEU A 38 13.37 -2.34 -8.51
C LEU A 38 12.16 -2.89 -7.79
N TRP A 39 12.10 -2.68 -6.48
CA TRP A 39 10.96 -3.09 -5.65
C TRP A 39 10.98 -2.35 -4.32
N SER A 40 9.80 -2.21 -3.69
CA SER A 40 9.62 -1.63 -2.36
C SER A 40 8.69 -2.49 -1.52
N TRP A 41 8.86 -2.37 -0.20
CA TRP A 41 8.01 -3.02 0.80
C TRP A 41 7.50 -1.99 1.78
N HIS A 42 6.22 -2.09 2.13
CA HIS A 42 5.64 -1.41 3.26
C HIS A 42 5.92 -2.21 4.53
N ILE A 43 6.56 -1.56 5.49
CA ILE A 43 6.80 -2.08 6.82
C ILE A 43 5.77 -1.44 7.75
N TRP A 44 4.91 -2.27 8.30
CA TRP A 44 3.88 -1.84 9.23
C TRP A 44 4.20 -2.39 10.63
N TYR A 45 4.57 -1.50 11.54
CA TYR A 45 4.90 -1.80 12.93
C TYR A 45 3.91 -1.05 13.83
N PRO A 46 2.72 -1.60 14.11
CA PRO A 46 1.68 -0.94 14.90
C PRO A 46 1.97 -0.99 16.40
N GLU A 47 1.29 -0.11 17.15
CA GLU A 47 1.31 -0.08 18.62
C GLU A 47 0.45 -1.20 19.23
N ALA A 48 -0.58 -1.63 18.50
CA ALA A 48 -1.49 -2.68 18.91
C ALA A 48 -1.33 -3.92 18.04
N GLU A 49 -1.64 -5.07 18.59
CA GLU A 49 -1.63 -6.34 17.88
C GLU A 49 -2.69 -6.38 16.76
N VAL A 50 -2.29 -6.84 15.59
CA VAL A 50 -3.20 -7.14 14.48
C VAL A 50 -3.84 -8.48 14.74
N ALA A 51 -5.13 -8.47 15.03
CA ALA A 51 -5.90 -9.66 15.38
C ALA A 51 -7.11 -9.84 14.44
N GLY A 52 -7.62 -11.06 14.37
CA GLY A 52 -8.82 -11.37 13.63
C GLY A 52 -10.08 -11.11 14.42
N LEU A 53 -11.06 -10.50 13.77
CA LEU A 53 -12.42 -10.38 14.27
C LEU A 53 -13.34 -11.24 13.40
N ASN A 54 -14.01 -12.19 14.02
CA ASN A 54 -15.01 -13.01 13.33
C ASN A 54 -16.28 -12.20 13.08
N SER A 55 -16.63 -12.05 11.81
CA SER A 55 -17.89 -11.43 11.43
C SER A 55 -19.06 -12.42 11.58
N LYS A 56 -20.29 -11.88 11.66
CA LYS A 56 -21.51 -12.71 11.65
C LYS A 56 -21.69 -13.53 10.37
N THR A 57 -20.99 -13.17 9.32
CA THR A 57 -21.03 -13.85 8.02
C THR A 57 -19.97 -14.95 7.88
N GLY A 58 -19.19 -15.19 8.93
CA GLY A 58 -18.13 -16.21 8.93
C GLY A 58 -16.79 -15.75 8.33
N TYR A 59 -16.70 -14.50 7.95
CA TYR A 59 -15.41 -13.91 7.53
C TYR A 59 -14.61 -13.44 8.74
N GLU A 60 -13.32 -13.63 8.67
CA GLU A 60 -12.38 -13.00 9.58
C GLU A 60 -11.84 -11.72 8.96
N VAL A 61 -11.94 -10.61 9.68
CA VAL A 61 -11.42 -9.30 9.26
C VAL A 61 -10.39 -8.81 10.27
N MET A 62 -9.43 -8.02 9.83
CA MET A 62 -8.49 -7.38 10.75
C MET A 62 -9.24 -6.44 11.70
N ASN A 63 -8.79 -6.39 12.96
CA ASN A 63 -9.33 -5.50 13.99
C ASN A 63 -8.98 -4.04 13.76
N MET A 64 -8.14 -3.73 12.77
CA MET A 64 -7.73 -2.37 12.45
C MET A 64 -7.47 -2.21 10.94
N ASN A 65 -7.50 -0.99 10.45
CA ASN A 65 -7.17 -0.68 9.07
C ASN A 65 -5.69 -0.91 8.79
N LEU A 66 -5.37 -1.33 7.57
CA LEU A 66 -3.98 -1.54 7.13
C LEU A 66 -3.17 -0.23 7.28
N GLY A 67 -2.06 -0.31 7.99
CA GLY A 67 -1.22 0.84 8.31
C GLY A 67 -1.67 1.66 9.53
N ALA A 68 -2.76 1.29 10.20
CA ALA A 68 -3.17 1.94 11.45
C ALA A 68 -2.20 1.61 12.60
N MET A 69 -2.06 2.53 13.54
CA MET A 69 -1.24 2.33 14.73
C MET A 69 -1.97 1.52 15.81
N HIS A 70 -3.27 1.73 15.90
CA HIS A 70 -4.19 1.10 16.85
C HIS A 70 -5.63 1.16 16.31
N ASN A 71 -6.58 0.63 17.06
CA ASN A 71 -7.99 0.57 16.68
C ASN A 71 -8.92 1.45 17.53
N THR A 72 -8.38 2.50 18.17
CA THR A 72 -9.17 3.41 19.00
C THR A 72 -10.09 4.27 18.14
N PRO A 73 -11.42 4.16 18.26
CA PRO A 73 -12.35 4.91 17.43
C PRO A 73 -12.19 6.42 17.58
N GLY A 74 -12.20 7.15 16.48
CA GLY A 74 -12.10 8.61 16.45
C GLY A 74 -10.68 9.17 16.59
N ASP A 75 -9.69 8.32 16.82
CA ASP A 75 -8.29 8.73 16.83
C ASP A 75 -7.67 8.64 15.44
N VAL A 76 -6.84 9.61 15.07
CA VAL A 76 -6.17 9.66 13.76
C VAL A 76 -5.28 8.44 13.53
N GLY A 77 -4.67 7.90 14.57
CA GLY A 77 -3.86 6.68 14.50
C GLY A 77 -4.64 5.42 14.06
N SER A 78 -5.98 5.45 14.14
CA SER A 78 -6.83 4.34 13.71
C SER A 78 -7.22 4.39 12.23
N TYR A 79 -6.94 5.48 11.51
CA TYR A 79 -7.41 5.65 10.13
C TYR A 79 -6.68 4.77 9.13
N GLY A 80 -5.44 4.38 9.43
CA GLY A 80 -4.61 3.58 8.52
C GLY A 80 -4.06 4.39 7.35
N LEU A 81 -3.75 3.68 6.28
CA LEU A 81 -3.17 4.23 5.06
C LEU A 81 -4.11 4.06 3.87
N LEU A 82 -3.90 4.85 2.84
CA LEU A 82 -4.66 4.78 1.61
C LEU A 82 -3.89 3.97 0.56
N TYR A 83 -4.62 3.28 -0.29
CA TYR A 83 -4.06 2.51 -1.40
C TYR A 83 -4.82 2.80 -2.69
N GLN A 84 -4.11 2.88 -3.79
CA GLN A 84 -4.73 2.79 -5.11
C GLN A 84 -5.02 1.32 -5.40
N TRP A 85 -6.22 1.01 -5.89
CA TRP A 85 -6.63 -0.38 -6.15
C TRP A 85 -5.62 -1.13 -7.02
N GLY A 86 -5.18 -2.29 -6.58
CA GLY A 86 -4.15 -3.10 -7.25
C GLY A 86 -2.71 -2.68 -6.97
N ARG A 87 -2.48 -1.62 -6.20
CA ARG A 87 -1.15 -1.13 -5.88
C ARG A 87 -0.67 -1.62 -4.52
N LYS A 88 0.62 -1.98 -4.44
CA LYS A 88 1.26 -2.49 -3.22
C LYS A 88 1.72 -1.42 -2.24
N ASP A 89 1.93 -0.18 -2.73
CA ASP A 89 2.52 0.91 -1.95
C ASP A 89 1.44 1.79 -1.32
N PRO A 90 1.60 2.14 -0.04
CA PRO A 90 0.67 2.97 0.70
C PRO A 90 0.89 4.46 0.49
N PHE A 91 -0.17 5.22 0.80
CA PHE A 91 -0.15 6.68 0.86
C PHE A 91 -0.69 7.18 2.20
N PRO A 92 -0.04 8.18 2.84
CA PRO A 92 -0.49 8.73 4.12
C PRO A 92 -1.78 9.55 3.99
N ALA A 93 -2.06 10.06 2.78
CA ALA A 93 -3.26 10.83 2.46
C ALA A 93 -3.57 10.74 0.98
N ALA A 94 -4.82 11.04 0.60
CA ALA A 94 -5.13 11.31 -0.80
C ALA A 94 -4.60 12.71 -1.14
N PRO A 95 -3.74 12.84 -2.17
CA PRO A 95 -3.34 14.15 -2.63
C PRO A 95 -4.57 14.85 -3.20
N THR A 96 -4.86 16.06 -2.72
CA THR A 96 -5.94 16.84 -3.28
C THR A 96 -5.53 17.38 -4.64
N LEU A 97 -6.48 17.44 -5.57
CA LEU A 97 -6.28 18.02 -6.90
C LEU A 97 -5.83 19.49 -6.87
N THR A 98 -5.97 20.14 -5.74
CA THR A 98 -5.65 21.58 -5.53
C THR A 98 -4.32 21.81 -4.84
N GLY A 99 -3.52 20.78 -4.61
CA GLY A 99 -2.20 20.92 -3.97
C GLY A 99 -2.22 21.20 -2.47
N THR A 100 -3.39 21.24 -1.84
CA THR A 100 -3.49 21.30 -0.40
C THR A 100 -3.51 19.90 0.16
N THR A 101 -2.46 19.52 0.85
CA THR A 101 -2.35 18.24 1.57
C THR A 101 -3.30 18.25 2.76
N ALA A 102 -4.43 17.59 2.64
CA ALA A 102 -5.16 17.18 3.82
C ALA A 102 -4.39 16.00 4.44
N THR A 103 -3.74 16.23 5.56
CA THR A 103 -3.09 15.16 6.32
C THR A 103 -4.18 14.33 6.99
N VAL A 104 -4.51 13.20 6.41
CA VAL A 104 -5.55 12.32 6.95
C VAL A 104 -4.97 10.91 7.01
N GLY A 105 -4.06 10.67 7.93
CA GLY A 105 -3.51 9.34 8.12
C GLY A 105 -2.17 9.37 8.84
N ALA A 106 -1.67 8.19 9.17
CA ALA A 106 -0.37 8.06 9.78
C ALA A 106 0.74 8.46 8.78
N PRO A 107 1.80 9.14 9.21
CA PRO A 107 2.94 9.41 8.35
C PRO A 107 3.66 8.12 7.97
N ILE A 108 4.31 8.15 6.80
CA ILE A 108 5.17 7.07 6.31
C ILE A 108 6.60 7.59 6.25
N TYR A 109 7.56 6.75 6.60
CA TYR A 109 8.99 7.07 6.63
C TYR A 109 9.76 6.20 5.63
N ASP A 110 10.89 6.70 5.16
CA ASP A 110 11.83 5.92 4.36
C ASP A 110 12.77 5.07 5.24
N GLY A 111 13.69 4.33 4.62
CA GLY A 111 14.68 3.50 5.33
C GLY A 111 15.68 4.28 6.19
N ASP A 112 15.78 5.59 5.98
CA ASP A 112 16.62 6.51 6.76
C ASP A 112 15.79 7.29 7.81
N ASN A 113 14.53 6.90 8.02
CA ASN A 113 13.56 7.53 8.93
C ASN A 113 13.20 8.99 8.58
N ASN A 114 13.31 9.38 7.32
CA ASN A 114 12.76 10.64 6.85
C ASN A 114 11.31 10.47 6.44
N GLU A 115 10.47 11.45 6.79
CA GLU A 115 9.06 11.42 6.40
C GLU A 115 8.91 11.55 4.88
N ILE A 116 8.24 10.58 4.27
CA ILE A 116 7.98 10.54 2.83
C ILE A 116 6.92 11.58 2.47
N LYS A 117 7.23 12.39 1.48
CA LYS A 117 6.28 13.33 0.87
C LYS A 117 5.72 12.72 -0.40
N ILE A 118 4.40 12.64 -0.47
CA ILE A 118 3.70 12.12 -1.65
C ILE A 118 3.66 13.20 -2.73
N THR A 119 3.93 12.79 -3.95
CA THR A 119 3.76 13.63 -5.14
C THR A 119 2.69 13.04 -6.05
N ASN A 120 2.07 13.88 -6.86
CA ASN A 120 1.13 13.48 -7.90
C ASN A 120 1.82 13.45 -9.25
N SER A 121 1.49 12.46 -10.05
CA SER A 121 1.84 12.43 -11.45
C SER A 121 0.62 12.12 -12.30
N SER A 122 0.43 12.90 -13.36
CA SER A 122 -0.56 12.65 -14.41
C SER A 122 0.08 11.84 -15.55
N GLN A 123 0.82 10.81 -15.23
CA GLN A 123 1.44 9.95 -16.23
C GLN A 123 0.36 9.35 -17.14
N SER A 124 0.27 9.87 -18.34
CA SER A 124 -0.54 9.28 -19.39
C SER A 124 0.30 8.28 -20.15
N SER A 125 -0.01 7.02 -20.04
CA SER A 125 0.71 5.99 -20.77
C SER A 125 -0.10 4.71 -20.87
N THR A 126 0.45 3.75 -21.58
CA THR A 126 -0.08 2.38 -21.61
C THR A 126 -0.03 1.77 -20.20
N ALA A 127 -0.87 0.81 -19.94
CA ALA A 127 -0.96 0.14 -18.66
C ALA A 127 0.37 -0.44 -18.18
N ASP A 128 1.14 -1.02 -19.07
CA ASP A 128 2.46 -1.58 -18.76
C ASP A 128 3.41 -0.52 -18.20
N ASN A 129 3.38 0.68 -18.79
CA ASN A 129 4.20 1.79 -18.32
C ASN A 129 3.74 2.30 -16.97
N ASN A 130 2.43 2.31 -16.69
CA ASN A 130 1.91 2.75 -15.40
C ASN A 130 2.30 1.80 -14.27
N LEU A 131 2.25 0.50 -14.50
CA LEU A 131 2.65 -0.49 -13.52
C LEU A 131 4.16 -0.41 -13.25
N ALA A 132 4.98 -0.40 -14.30
CA ALA A 132 6.43 -0.26 -14.18
C ALA A 132 6.81 1.09 -13.50
N PHE A 133 6.13 2.17 -13.88
CA PHE A 133 6.31 3.47 -13.25
C PHE A 133 5.95 3.44 -11.76
N ALA A 134 4.83 2.83 -11.39
CA ALA A 134 4.40 2.72 -9.99
C ALA A 134 5.41 1.93 -9.14
N ILE A 135 5.99 0.86 -9.67
CA ILE A 135 7.04 0.07 -9.01
C ILE A 135 8.29 0.93 -8.76
N ALA A 136 8.72 1.66 -9.80
CA ALA A 136 9.91 2.51 -9.72
C ALA A 136 9.68 3.79 -8.89
N ASN A 137 8.43 4.16 -8.64
CA ASN A 137 8.05 5.39 -7.94
C ASN A 137 6.99 5.12 -6.86
N PRO A 138 7.33 4.41 -5.79
CA PRO A 138 6.36 3.98 -4.77
C PRO A 138 5.67 5.14 -4.05
N THR A 139 6.31 6.32 -4.00
CA THR A 139 5.79 7.51 -3.32
C THR A 139 5.02 8.47 -4.23
N VAL A 140 4.85 8.11 -5.51
CA VAL A 140 4.12 8.91 -6.49
C VAL A 140 2.72 8.36 -6.67
N CYS A 141 1.70 9.16 -6.33
CA CYS A 141 0.31 8.83 -6.63
C CYS A 141 0.03 9.10 -8.11
N LEU A 142 -0.52 8.12 -8.79
CA LEU A 142 -0.91 8.25 -10.19
C LEU A 142 -2.34 8.75 -10.28
N SER A 143 -2.50 10.00 -10.70
CA SER A 143 -3.80 10.58 -10.97
C SER A 143 -4.02 10.66 -12.47
N ASN A 144 -4.79 9.74 -13.00
CA ASN A 144 -5.14 9.75 -14.44
C ASN A 144 -6.33 10.68 -14.73
N TYR A 145 -6.40 11.80 -14.01
CA TYR A 145 -7.58 12.67 -13.99
C TYR A 145 -7.80 13.49 -15.25
N ALA A 146 -6.76 13.71 -16.04
CA ALA A 146 -6.82 14.73 -17.07
C ALA A 146 -7.31 14.25 -18.44
N GLN A 147 -7.33 12.97 -18.72
CA GLN A 147 -7.59 12.52 -20.09
C GLN A 147 -8.72 11.51 -20.28
N PHE A 148 -9.06 10.73 -19.31
CA PHE A 148 -9.99 9.63 -19.55
C PHE A 148 -11.00 9.47 -18.42
N ASN A 149 -12.07 10.28 -18.44
CA ASN A 149 -13.33 9.69 -18.56
C ASN A 149 -13.60 8.51 -17.60
N THR A 150 -14.40 8.69 -16.61
CA THR A 150 -15.26 7.70 -15.97
C THR A 150 -14.64 6.67 -15.03
N SER A 151 -13.50 6.06 -15.27
CA SER A 151 -13.04 4.97 -14.39
C SER A 151 -12.20 5.43 -13.19
N ARG A 152 -11.56 6.58 -13.24
CA ARG A 152 -10.64 7.06 -12.18
C ARG A 152 -9.55 6.05 -11.80
N ASP A 153 -9.30 5.10 -12.68
CA ASP A 153 -8.33 4.06 -12.49
C ASP A 153 -6.93 4.58 -12.88
N TRP A 154 -5.93 4.25 -12.10
CA TRP A 154 -4.55 4.60 -12.40
C TRP A 154 -3.93 3.67 -13.45
N LEU A 155 -4.50 2.48 -13.62
CA LEU A 155 -4.19 1.55 -14.70
C LEU A 155 -5.10 1.78 -15.92
N GLN A 156 -4.64 1.36 -17.07
CA GLN A 156 -5.46 1.32 -18.26
C GLN A 156 -6.55 0.24 -18.14
N ALA A 157 -7.71 0.48 -18.74
CA ALA A 157 -8.92 -0.30 -18.50
C ALA A 157 -8.79 -1.82 -18.78
N ASP A 158 -7.92 -2.22 -19.68
CA ASP A 158 -7.66 -3.63 -20.02
C ASP A 158 -6.74 -4.36 -19.03
N MET A 159 -6.04 -3.60 -18.18
CA MET A 159 -5.16 -4.13 -17.13
C MET A 159 -5.73 -3.95 -15.72
N SER A 160 -6.81 -3.17 -15.61
CA SER A 160 -7.52 -2.95 -14.35
C SER A 160 -8.32 -4.19 -14.01
N ASN A 161 -7.68 -5.12 -13.35
CA ASN A 161 -8.31 -6.35 -12.91
C ASN A 161 -7.94 -6.66 -11.46
N ASP A 162 -8.76 -7.47 -10.82
CA ASP A 162 -8.58 -7.86 -9.43
C ASP A 162 -7.37 -8.80 -9.22
N ALA A 163 -6.73 -9.26 -10.31
CA ALA A 163 -5.56 -10.13 -10.25
C ALA A 163 -4.36 -9.46 -9.57
N LEU A 164 -4.25 -8.13 -9.66
CA LEU A 164 -3.19 -7.40 -8.96
C LEU A 164 -3.27 -7.57 -7.44
N TRP A 165 -4.47 -7.71 -6.89
CA TRP A 165 -4.63 -8.01 -5.45
C TRP A 165 -4.99 -9.48 -5.19
N GLY A 166 -4.78 -10.34 -6.18
CA GLY A 166 -4.77 -11.78 -5.95
C GLY A 166 -6.04 -12.53 -6.34
N ASN A 167 -6.93 -11.95 -7.18
CA ASN A 167 -7.95 -12.75 -7.83
C ASN A 167 -7.35 -13.43 -9.07
N PRO A 168 -7.09 -14.75 -9.04
CA PRO A 168 -6.43 -15.44 -10.15
C PRO A 168 -7.28 -15.55 -11.42
N LYS A 169 -8.58 -15.28 -11.31
CA LYS A 169 -9.52 -15.35 -12.43
C LYS A 169 -9.72 -14.02 -13.16
N GLY A 170 -9.00 -12.97 -12.73
CA GLY A 170 -9.05 -11.66 -13.38
C GLY A 170 -10.43 -11.02 -13.34
N ALA A 171 -10.87 -10.47 -14.47
CA ALA A 171 -12.07 -9.65 -14.59
C ALA A 171 -13.42 -10.39 -14.42
N GLU A 172 -13.43 -11.67 -14.20
CA GLU A 172 -14.66 -12.39 -13.90
C GLU A 172 -15.11 -12.04 -12.47
N ARG A 173 -15.85 -10.95 -12.35
CA ARG A 173 -16.71 -10.73 -11.21
C ARG A 173 -17.75 -11.85 -11.19
N ASN A 174 -17.41 -12.92 -10.53
CA ASN A 174 -18.43 -13.92 -10.23
C ASN A 174 -19.21 -13.42 -9.03
N GLU A 175 -20.42 -12.96 -9.25
CA GLU A 175 -21.32 -12.46 -8.21
C GLU A 175 -21.67 -13.52 -7.16
N THR A 176 -21.29 -14.74 -7.40
CA THR A 176 -21.60 -15.89 -6.56
C THR A 176 -20.37 -16.39 -5.81
N ASN A 177 -19.91 -15.70 -4.76
CA ASN A 177 -19.09 -16.27 -3.68
C ASN A 177 -17.56 -16.35 -3.86
N ASP A 178 -16.94 -15.69 -4.82
CA ASP A 178 -15.48 -15.72 -4.94
C ASP A 178 -14.73 -14.92 -3.86
N PHE A 179 -15.45 -14.22 -2.98
CA PHE A 179 -14.87 -13.74 -1.72
C PHE A 179 -14.35 -14.86 -0.81
N LEU A 180 -14.84 -16.09 -1.00
CA LEU A 180 -14.37 -17.27 -0.29
C LEU A 180 -13.22 -17.98 -1.00
N ASN A 181 -12.97 -17.64 -2.25
CA ASN A 181 -11.84 -18.20 -2.96
C ASN A 181 -10.57 -17.59 -2.37
N LYS A 182 -9.96 -18.29 -1.46
CA LYS A 182 -8.64 -18.00 -0.88
C LYS A 182 -7.57 -18.15 -1.98
N GLY A 183 -7.76 -17.43 -3.09
CA GLY A 183 -6.83 -17.40 -4.20
C GLY A 183 -5.44 -17.01 -3.71
N ALA A 184 -4.42 -17.43 -4.43
CA ALA A 184 -3.06 -17.12 -4.06
C ALA A 184 -2.88 -15.60 -3.93
N LYS A 185 -2.34 -15.15 -2.80
CA LYS A 185 -1.97 -13.77 -2.57
C LYS A 185 -0.97 -13.32 -3.64
N SER A 186 -1.22 -12.20 -4.29
CA SER A 186 -0.29 -11.64 -5.27
C SER A 186 0.84 -10.87 -4.58
N PHE A 187 1.90 -10.58 -5.32
CA PHE A 187 2.99 -9.72 -4.85
C PHE A 187 2.56 -8.25 -4.67
N TYR A 188 1.44 -7.87 -5.27
CA TYR A 188 0.89 -6.50 -5.18
C TYR A 188 -0.13 -6.33 -4.07
N ASP A 189 -0.56 -7.41 -3.42
CA ASP A 189 -1.48 -7.35 -2.31
C ASP A 189 -0.77 -6.78 -1.08
N PRO A 190 -1.19 -5.61 -0.56
CA PRO A 190 -0.50 -4.92 0.52
C PRO A 190 -0.77 -5.52 1.90
N CYS A 191 -1.73 -6.43 2.02
CA CYS A 191 -2.07 -7.01 3.31
C CYS A 191 -0.94 -7.90 3.85
N PRO A 192 -0.77 -8.02 5.17
CA PRO A 192 0.16 -8.94 5.78
C PRO A 192 -0.10 -10.40 5.41
N VAL A 193 0.88 -11.26 5.66
CA VAL A 193 0.73 -12.71 5.46
C VAL A 193 -0.46 -13.22 6.28
N GLY A 194 -1.32 -14.03 5.66
CA GLY A 194 -2.54 -14.55 6.26
C GLY A 194 -3.78 -13.67 6.06
N TRP A 195 -3.61 -12.45 5.56
CA TRP A 195 -4.68 -11.49 5.30
C TRP A 195 -4.80 -11.14 3.80
N ARG A 196 -5.99 -10.63 3.47
CA ARG A 196 -6.31 -10.27 2.11
C ARG A 196 -7.34 -9.14 2.08
#